data_3fe48f56ffccb90c13f63b76e4c87423
#
_entry.id   3fe48f56ffccb90c13f63b76e4c87423
#
_cell.length_a   1.000
_cell.length_b   1.000
_cell.length_c   1.000
_cell.angle_alpha   90.00
_cell.angle_beta   90.00
_cell.angle_gamma   90.00
#
_symmetry.space_group_name_H-M   'P 1'
#
loop_
_entity.id
_entity.type
_entity.pdbx_description
1 polymer ?
#
loop_
_entity_poly.entity_id
_entity_poly.type
_entity_poly.pdbx_seq_one_letter_code
_entity_poly.pdbx_strand_id
1 'polypeptide(L)'
;MLESREITKKYGSKTAVDHVTMELREGHIYALLGPNGSGKTTWMKMAAGLVKPTSGEALYNGRPVDIQSRKSVAYMATEPYFYSWMSIGDAGRYYADFFEDFSPERYAQLLSQMELTPELKIRALSSGMTAKMKIAVTMARDAKVYMLDEPFNGIDLLARDDIRRCIVEQAGPDKLLLLSSHLVEEMEAIADTAVFLKEGKLVEMRDLEEMRLQDGVSMAERYRRIYGHTEAMEA
;
A
#
# COMPACT_ATOMS: atom_id res chain seq x y z
N MET A 1 -6.85 -2.46 -14.23
CA MET A 1 -7.91 -1.73 -13.49
C MET A 1 -8.36 -2.55 -12.28
N LEU A 2 -8.43 -1.96 -11.10
CA LEU A 2 -8.90 -2.57 -9.86
C LEU A 2 -10.13 -1.81 -9.36
N GLU A 3 -11.23 -2.53 -9.07
CA GLU A 3 -12.49 -1.92 -8.68
C GLU A 3 -13.01 -2.52 -7.37
N SER A 4 -13.77 -1.75 -6.61
CA SER A 4 -14.67 -2.25 -5.58
C SER A 4 -16.09 -1.73 -5.83
N ARG A 5 -17.10 -2.59 -5.66
CA ARG A 5 -18.52 -2.25 -5.81
C ARG A 5 -19.24 -2.59 -4.52
N GLU A 6 -19.69 -1.54 -3.81
CA GLU A 6 -20.43 -1.64 -2.54
C GLU A 6 -19.76 -2.60 -1.54
N ILE A 7 -18.41 -2.62 -1.55
CA ILE A 7 -17.67 -3.60 -0.76
C ILE A 7 -17.78 -3.28 0.73
N THR A 8 -18.19 -4.28 1.50
CA THR A 8 -18.41 -4.16 2.94
C THR A 8 -17.69 -5.28 3.69
N LYS A 9 -17.08 -4.93 4.83
CA LYS A 9 -16.48 -5.91 5.75
C LYS A 9 -16.91 -5.68 7.18
N LYS A 10 -17.48 -6.72 7.78
CA LYS A 10 -17.85 -6.76 9.20
C LYS A 10 -17.01 -7.81 9.94
N TYR A 11 -16.56 -7.47 11.12
CA TYR A 11 -15.93 -8.37 12.08
C TYR A 11 -16.76 -8.34 13.36
N GLY A 12 -17.58 -9.38 13.55
CA GLY A 12 -18.61 -9.37 14.62
C GLY A 12 -19.55 -8.17 14.46
N SER A 13 -19.66 -7.34 15.47
CA SER A 13 -20.49 -6.14 15.47
C SER A 13 -19.84 -4.91 14.80
N LYS A 14 -18.51 -4.95 14.57
CA LYS A 14 -17.77 -3.82 14.00
C LYS A 14 -17.79 -3.86 12.47
N THR A 15 -18.29 -2.81 11.83
CA THR A 15 -18.11 -2.59 10.39
C THR A 15 -16.79 -1.89 10.15
N ALA A 16 -15.84 -2.57 9.50
CA ALA A 16 -14.51 -2.05 9.21
C ALA A 16 -14.43 -1.33 7.86
N VAL A 17 -15.25 -1.75 6.88
CA VAL A 17 -15.45 -1.11 5.57
C VAL A 17 -16.94 -1.17 5.28
N ASP A 18 -17.52 -0.07 4.82
CA ASP A 18 -18.96 0.12 4.69
C ASP A 18 -19.32 0.68 3.29
N HIS A 19 -19.81 -0.18 2.40
CA HIS A 19 -20.29 0.13 1.05
C HIS A 19 -19.33 0.98 0.21
N VAL A 20 -18.04 0.64 0.22
CA VAL A 20 -17.03 1.40 -0.52
C VAL A 20 -17.04 1.00 -1.99
N THR A 21 -17.32 1.97 -2.86
CA THR A 21 -17.22 1.85 -4.31
C THR A 21 -16.12 2.79 -4.82
N MET A 22 -15.09 2.22 -5.47
CA MET A 22 -14.03 3.00 -6.12
C MET A 22 -13.40 2.21 -7.27
N GLU A 23 -12.83 2.96 -8.21
CA GLU A 23 -12.12 2.45 -9.38
C GLU A 23 -10.69 3.02 -9.40
N LEU A 24 -9.69 2.13 -9.47
CA LEU A 24 -8.29 2.50 -9.55
C LEU A 24 -7.72 2.02 -10.89
N ARG A 25 -7.06 2.92 -11.61
CA ARG A 25 -6.54 2.68 -12.96
C ARG A 25 -5.02 2.51 -12.94
N GLU A 26 -4.51 1.79 -13.91
CA GLU A 26 -3.08 1.69 -14.19
C GLU A 26 -2.53 3.05 -14.62
N GLY A 27 -1.22 3.23 -14.46
CA GLY A 27 -0.55 4.50 -14.77
C GLY A 27 -0.56 5.53 -13.65
N HIS A 28 -1.11 5.18 -12.47
CA HIS A 28 -1.26 6.10 -11.34
C HIS A 28 -0.70 5.55 -10.03
N ILE A 29 -0.26 6.48 -9.18
CA ILE A 29 0.08 6.24 -7.77
C ILE A 29 -1.03 6.82 -6.91
N TYR A 30 -1.73 5.95 -6.19
CA TYR A 30 -2.83 6.32 -5.29
C TYR A 30 -2.36 6.37 -3.84
N ALA A 31 -2.66 7.46 -3.14
CA ALA A 31 -2.52 7.58 -1.70
C ALA A 31 -3.85 7.26 -1.01
N LEU A 32 -3.93 6.14 -0.30
CA LEU A 32 -5.09 5.75 0.51
C LEU A 32 -4.91 6.28 1.93
N LEU A 33 -5.62 7.36 2.25
CA LEU A 33 -5.42 8.19 3.43
C LEU A 33 -6.54 8.02 4.46
N GLY A 34 -6.17 8.16 5.71
CA GLY A 34 -7.09 8.16 6.85
C GLY A 34 -6.39 7.77 8.14
N PRO A 35 -6.98 8.10 9.31
CA PRO A 35 -6.44 7.73 10.60
C PRO A 35 -6.41 6.20 10.80
N ASN A 36 -5.77 5.77 11.89
CA ASN A 36 -5.79 4.37 12.27
C ASN A 36 -7.22 3.90 12.52
N GLY A 37 -7.56 2.71 11.99
CA GLY A 37 -8.91 2.17 12.10
C GLY A 37 -9.92 2.68 11.05
N SER A 38 -9.53 3.58 10.12
CA SER A 38 -10.43 4.06 9.06
C SER A 38 -10.81 3.02 7.99
N GLY A 39 -10.21 1.82 8.01
CA GLY A 39 -10.54 0.73 7.09
C GLY A 39 -9.54 0.48 5.97
N LYS A 40 -8.44 1.26 5.84
CA LYS A 40 -7.44 1.17 4.76
C LYS A 40 -6.93 -0.25 4.53
N THR A 41 -6.29 -0.84 5.55
CA THR A 41 -5.75 -2.21 5.49
C THR A 41 -6.83 -3.25 5.16
N THR A 42 -8.04 -3.10 5.74
CA THR A 42 -9.14 -4.03 5.47
C THR A 42 -9.59 -3.95 4.02
N TRP A 43 -9.74 -2.73 3.48
CA TRP A 43 -10.08 -2.53 2.08
C TRP A 43 -9.01 -3.11 1.16
N MET A 44 -7.73 -2.80 1.40
CA MET A 44 -6.61 -3.33 0.62
C MET A 44 -6.55 -4.86 0.65
N LYS A 45 -6.75 -5.48 1.81
CA LYS A 45 -6.78 -6.95 1.93
C LYS A 45 -7.96 -7.58 1.16
N MET A 46 -9.11 -6.92 1.09
CA MET A 46 -10.22 -7.38 0.23
C MET A 46 -9.92 -7.20 -1.25
N ALA A 47 -9.39 -6.05 -1.65
CA ALA A 47 -9.01 -5.76 -3.02
C ALA A 47 -7.88 -6.68 -3.54
N ALA A 48 -6.95 -7.07 -2.65
CA ALA A 48 -5.92 -8.07 -2.94
C ALA A 48 -6.44 -9.52 -2.90
N GLY A 49 -7.71 -9.74 -2.56
CA GLY A 49 -8.31 -11.07 -2.43
C GLY A 49 -7.82 -11.88 -1.22
N LEU A 50 -7.18 -11.25 -0.25
CA LEU A 50 -6.68 -11.89 0.98
C LEU A 50 -7.77 -12.07 2.03
N VAL A 51 -8.79 -11.23 1.98
CA VAL A 51 -9.95 -11.27 2.88
C VAL A 51 -11.22 -11.22 2.04
N LYS A 52 -12.14 -12.16 2.29
CA LYS A 52 -13.44 -12.17 1.63
C LYS A 52 -14.34 -11.04 2.19
N PRO A 53 -14.97 -10.20 1.34
CA PRO A 53 -15.96 -9.23 1.78
C PRO A 53 -17.17 -9.92 2.43
N THR A 54 -17.87 -9.20 3.30
CA THR A 54 -19.18 -9.62 3.85
C THR A 54 -20.29 -9.44 2.82
N SER A 55 -20.22 -8.34 2.05
CA SER A 55 -21.09 -8.08 0.88
C SER A 55 -20.35 -7.20 -0.13
N GLY A 56 -20.90 -7.05 -1.33
CA GLY A 56 -20.24 -6.38 -2.43
C GLY A 56 -19.12 -7.23 -3.01
N GLU A 57 -18.34 -6.67 -3.91
CA GLU A 57 -17.30 -7.40 -4.63
C GLU A 57 -16.09 -6.52 -4.94
N ALA A 58 -14.90 -7.16 -5.01
CA ALA A 58 -13.69 -6.58 -5.59
C ALA A 58 -13.47 -7.22 -6.95
N LEU A 59 -13.11 -6.40 -7.95
CA LEU A 59 -12.91 -6.81 -9.32
C LEU A 59 -11.50 -6.41 -9.79
N TYR A 60 -10.88 -7.30 -10.55
CA TYR A 60 -9.66 -7.02 -11.30
C TYR A 60 -9.94 -7.22 -12.79
N ASN A 61 -9.76 -6.14 -13.59
CA ASN A 61 -10.10 -6.12 -15.01
C ASN A 61 -11.54 -6.62 -15.30
N GLY A 62 -12.51 -6.16 -14.48
CA GLY A 62 -13.92 -6.47 -14.62
C GLY A 62 -14.32 -7.88 -14.17
N ARG A 63 -13.42 -8.67 -13.60
CA ARG A 63 -13.68 -10.02 -13.07
C ARG A 63 -13.49 -10.06 -11.56
N PRO A 64 -14.31 -10.83 -10.82
CA PRO A 64 -14.09 -10.99 -9.38
C PRO A 64 -12.66 -11.41 -9.05
N VAL A 65 -12.10 -10.79 -8.01
CA VAL A 65 -10.76 -11.11 -7.53
C VAL A 65 -10.71 -12.57 -7.07
N ASP A 66 -9.79 -13.34 -7.64
CA ASP A 66 -9.58 -14.77 -7.42
C ASP A 66 -8.10 -15.13 -7.26
N ILE A 67 -7.77 -16.42 -7.30
CA ILE A 67 -6.40 -16.91 -7.21
C ILE A 67 -5.56 -16.44 -8.41
N GLN A 68 -6.16 -16.32 -9.60
CA GLN A 68 -5.42 -15.91 -10.80
C GLN A 68 -5.09 -14.41 -10.75
N SER A 69 -6.04 -13.57 -10.35
CA SER A 69 -5.80 -12.13 -10.20
C SER A 69 -4.73 -11.81 -9.14
N ARG A 70 -4.61 -12.64 -8.07
CA ARG A 70 -3.55 -12.50 -7.06
C ARG A 70 -2.14 -12.64 -7.62
N LYS A 71 -1.94 -13.36 -8.71
CA LYS A 71 -0.64 -13.45 -9.39
C LYS A 71 -0.16 -12.09 -9.89
N SER A 72 -1.11 -11.20 -10.25
CA SER A 72 -0.82 -9.84 -10.72
C SER A 72 -0.71 -8.81 -9.59
N VAL A 73 -0.90 -9.20 -8.32
CA VAL A 73 -0.90 -8.30 -7.16
C VAL A 73 0.29 -8.59 -6.26
N ALA A 74 1.13 -7.58 -6.03
CA ALA A 74 2.15 -7.59 -5.00
C ALA A 74 1.64 -6.82 -3.79
N TYR A 75 1.41 -7.51 -2.68
CA TYR A 75 0.90 -6.91 -1.44
C TYR A 75 1.95 -6.94 -0.34
N MET A 76 2.32 -5.77 0.17
CA MET A 76 3.17 -5.60 1.34
C MET A 76 2.30 -5.32 2.57
N ALA A 77 2.27 -6.25 3.51
CA ALA A 77 1.55 -6.08 4.76
C ALA A 77 2.34 -5.23 5.78
N THR A 78 1.62 -4.51 6.65
CA THR A 78 2.23 -3.81 7.80
C THR A 78 2.84 -4.81 8.77
N GLU A 79 2.13 -5.91 9.06
CA GLU A 79 2.58 -6.94 10.00
C GLU A 79 3.86 -7.67 9.50
N PRO A 80 4.68 -8.21 10.42
CA PRO A 80 5.77 -9.12 10.05
C PRO A 80 5.22 -10.40 9.41
N TYR A 81 5.79 -10.83 8.28
CA TYR A 81 5.38 -12.04 7.56
C TYR A 81 6.55 -12.96 7.19
N PHE A 82 7.75 -12.61 7.66
CA PHE A 82 8.93 -13.49 7.58
C PHE A 82 9.31 -14.03 8.96
N TYR A 83 9.87 -15.20 8.98
CA TYR A 83 10.37 -15.79 10.23
C TYR A 83 11.65 -15.08 10.67
N SER A 84 11.77 -14.85 11.98
CA SER A 84 12.90 -14.12 12.59
C SER A 84 14.25 -14.81 12.40
N TRP A 85 14.28 -16.12 12.17
CA TRP A 85 15.49 -16.91 11.92
C TRP A 85 15.99 -16.82 10.48
N MET A 86 15.15 -16.38 9.52
CA MET A 86 15.54 -16.18 8.13
C MET A 86 16.57 -15.06 8.01
N SER A 87 17.38 -15.12 6.95
CA SER A 87 18.16 -13.98 6.47
C SER A 87 17.37 -13.21 5.43
N ILE A 88 17.87 -12.02 5.05
CA ILE A 88 17.32 -11.23 3.92
C ILE A 88 17.38 -12.07 2.64
N GLY A 89 18.49 -12.79 2.40
CA GLY A 89 18.61 -13.71 1.26
C GLY A 89 17.64 -14.87 1.30
N ASP A 90 17.34 -15.42 2.52
CA ASP A 90 16.31 -16.45 2.68
C ASP A 90 14.93 -15.92 2.29
N ALA A 91 14.60 -14.67 2.62
CA ALA A 91 13.35 -14.04 2.22
C ALA A 91 13.20 -13.94 0.70
N GLY A 92 14.28 -13.58 -0.01
CA GLY A 92 14.30 -13.56 -1.48
C GLY A 92 14.09 -14.94 -2.09
N ARG A 93 14.79 -15.97 -1.58
CA ARG A 93 14.58 -17.36 -2.03
C ARG A 93 13.14 -17.83 -1.79
N TYR A 94 12.60 -17.52 -0.61
CA TYR A 94 11.22 -17.86 -0.29
C TYR A 94 10.25 -17.23 -1.30
N TYR A 95 10.44 -15.96 -1.70
CA TYR A 95 9.60 -15.33 -2.71
C TYR A 95 9.79 -15.93 -4.10
N ALA A 96 11.04 -16.27 -4.50
CA ALA A 96 11.32 -16.93 -5.77
C ALA A 96 10.63 -18.31 -5.90
N ASP A 97 10.49 -19.04 -4.78
CA ASP A 97 9.81 -20.34 -4.76
C ASP A 97 8.27 -20.23 -4.92
N PHE A 98 7.68 -19.11 -4.53
CA PHE A 98 6.20 -18.93 -4.54
C PHE A 98 5.68 -18.03 -5.66
N PHE A 99 6.51 -17.14 -6.21
CA PHE A 99 6.10 -16.17 -7.20
C PHE A 99 6.94 -16.29 -8.46
N GLU A 100 6.34 -16.80 -9.54
CA GLU A 100 6.98 -16.97 -10.86
C GLU A 100 7.47 -15.64 -11.46
N ASP A 101 6.87 -14.52 -11.08
CA ASP A 101 7.19 -13.16 -11.49
C ASP A 101 8.23 -12.46 -10.60
N PHE A 102 8.83 -13.17 -9.64
CA PHE A 102 9.89 -12.63 -8.79
C PHE A 102 11.25 -12.71 -9.51
N SER A 103 11.98 -11.57 -9.56
CA SER A 103 13.33 -11.51 -10.11
C SER A 103 14.38 -11.47 -8.99
N PRO A 104 15.18 -12.52 -8.82
CA PRO A 104 16.31 -12.53 -7.89
C PRO A 104 17.35 -11.44 -8.21
N GLU A 105 17.58 -11.15 -9.50
CA GLU A 105 18.51 -10.12 -9.96
C GLU A 105 18.04 -8.74 -9.53
N ARG A 106 16.75 -8.42 -9.74
CA ARG A 106 16.17 -7.16 -9.30
C ARG A 106 16.18 -7.05 -7.77
N TYR A 107 15.91 -8.16 -7.07
CA TYR A 107 16.01 -8.17 -5.60
C TYR A 107 17.40 -7.81 -5.12
N ALA A 108 18.45 -8.43 -5.70
CA ALA A 108 19.83 -8.11 -5.35
C ALA A 108 20.20 -6.64 -5.64
N GLN A 109 19.72 -6.07 -6.76
CA GLN A 109 19.90 -4.67 -7.10
C GLN A 109 19.24 -3.74 -6.05
N LEU A 110 17.99 -4.02 -5.68
CA LEU A 110 17.25 -3.25 -4.68
C LEU A 110 17.90 -3.34 -3.29
N LEU A 111 18.39 -4.51 -2.89
CA LEU A 111 19.16 -4.65 -1.64
C LEU A 111 20.42 -3.80 -1.67
N SER A 112 21.16 -3.80 -2.77
CA SER A 112 22.37 -2.95 -2.92
C SER A 112 22.04 -1.47 -2.87
N GLN A 113 20.99 -1.00 -3.55
CA GLN A 113 20.55 0.39 -3.51
C GLN A 113 20.12 0.84 -2.10
N MET A 114 19.55 -0.08 -1.31
CA MET A 114 19.10 0.18 0.06
C MET A 114 20.15 -0.14 1.13
N GLU A 115 21.38 -0.46 0.73
CA GLU A 115 22.51 -0.79 1.62
C GLU A 115 22.21 -1.98 2.57
N LEU A 116 21.48 -2.99 2.05
CA LEU A 116 21.17 -4.22 2.78
C LEU A 116 22.00 -5.39 2.27
N THR A 117 22.54 -6.19 3.20
CA THR A 117 23.31 -7.40 2.90
C THR A 117 22.45 -8.65 3.05
N PRO A 118 22.48 -9.60 2.10
CA PRO A 118 21.64 -10.80 2.13
C PRO A 118 21.85 -11.71 3.35
N GLU A 119 23.02 -11.64 3.99
CA GLU A 119 23.40 -12.46 5.15
C GLU A 119 22.76 -12.00 6.45
N LEU A 120 22.31 -10.76 6.52
CA LEU A 120 21.68 -10.21 7.73
C LEU A 120 20.45 -11.00 8.12
N LYS A 121 20.37 -11.36 9.41
CA LYS A 121 19.20 -12.06 9.96
C LYS A 121 18.08 -11.05 10.23
N ILE A 122 16.84 -11.44 9.89
CA ILE A 122 15.66 -10.59 10.05
C ILE A 122 15.49 -10.12 11.50
N ARG A 123 15.80 -10.96 12.49
CA ARG A 123 15.78 -10.59 13.91
C ARG A 123 16.77 -9.49 14.32
N ALA A 124 17.78 -9.23 13.48
CA ALA A 124 18.81 -8.20 13.74
C ALA A 124 18.54 -6.88 13.02
N LEU A 125 17.48 -6.81 12.22
CA LEU A 125 17.14 -5.61 11.45
C LEU A 125 16.51 -4.54 12.35
N SER A 126 16.87 -3.28 12.12
CA SER A 126 16.12 -2.14 12.62
C SER A 126 14.75 -2.04 11.94
N SER A 127 13.87 -1.18 12.45
CA SER A 127 12.57 -0.91 11.79
C SER A 127 12.74 -0.42 10.35
N GLY A 128 13.66 0.51 10.11
CA GLY A 128 13.99 1.04 8.78
C GLY A 128 14.55 -0.05 7.85
N MET A 129 15.49 -0.87 8.31
CA MET A 129 16.02 -1.99 7.53
C MET A 129 14.94 -3.03 7.21
N THR A 130 14.02 -3.29 8.14
CA THR A 130 12.88 -4.19 7.92
C THR A 130 11.95 -3.63 6.84
N ALA A 131 11.65 -2.34 6.87
CA ALA A 131 10.83 -1.70 5.85
C ALA A 131 11.51 -1.75 4.48
N LYS A 132 12.80 -1.40 4.38
CA LYS A 132 13.60 -1.50 3.15
C LYS A 132 13.57 -2.92 2.58
N MET A 133 13.79 -3.96 3.41
CA MET A 133 13.71 -5.37 2.97
C MET A 133 12.33 -5.73 2.46
N LYS A 134 11.25 -5.33 3.15
CA LYS A 134 9.86 -5.59 2.73
C LYS A 134 9.54 -4.91 1.39
N ILE A 135 9.99 -3.68 1.20
CA ILE A 135 9.88 -2.97 -0.08
C ILE A 135 10.68 -3.71 -1.16
N ALA A 136 11.95 -4.03 -0.91
CA ALA A 136 12.80 -4.69 -1.90
C ALA A 136 12.20 -6.01 -2.39
N VAL A 137 11.72 -6.87 -1.47
CA VAL A 137 11.13 -8.16 -1.84
C VAL A 137 9.79 -8.00 -2.58
N THR A 138 9.01 -6.97 -2.24
CA THR A 138 7.73 -6.70 -2.92
C THR A 138 7.95 -6.13 -4.32
N MET A 139 8.90 -5.18 -4.46
CA MET A 139 9.22 -4.52 -5.74
C MET A 139 10.09 -5.36 -6.68
N ALA A 140 10.65 -6.48 -6.19
CA ALA A 140 11.34 -7.46 -7.03
C ALA A 140 10.38 -8.36 -7.83
N ARG A 141 9.07 -8.30 -7.58
CA ARG A 141 8.05 -8.93 -8.41
C ARG A 141 7.75 -8.06 -9.64
N ASP A 142 7.36 -8.67 -10.76
CA ASP A 142 6.82 -7.96 -11.93
C ASP A 142 5.29 -7.99 -11.93
N ALA A 143 4.71 -7.44 -10.86
CA ALA A 143 3.27 -7.34 -10.70
C ALA A 143 2.67 -6.16 -11.49
N LYS A 144 1.36 -6.21 -11.76
CA LYS A 144 0.60 -5.11 -12.36
C LYS A 144 0.02 -4.16 -11.31
N VAL A 145 -0.22 -4.69 -10.11
CA VAL A 145 -0.75 -3.93 -8.97
C VAL A 145 0.18 -4.09 -7.77
N TYR A 146 0.67 -2.99 -7.26
CA TYR A 146 1.45 -2.95 -6.02
C TYR A 146 0.63 -2.28 -4.94
N MET A 147 0.43 -2.98 -3.83
CA MET A 147 -0.28 -2.47 -2.65
C MET A 147 0.66 -2.45 -1.46
N LEU A 148 1.00 -1.26 -0.99
CA LEU A 148 1.94 -1.07 0.12
C LEU A 148 1.19 -0.53 1.33
N ASP A 149 1.05 -1.35 2.37
CA ASP A 149 0.33 -0.98 3.58
C ASP A 149 1.27 -0.33 4.59
N GLU A 150 1.13 0.99 4.79
CA GLU A 150 1.95 1.84 5.67
C GLU A 150 3.48 1.72 5.42
N PRO A 151 3.96 1.94 4.17
CA PRO A 151 5.36 1.67 3.81
C PRO A 151 6.39 2.58 4.53
N PHE A 152 5.96 3.74 5.06
CA PHE A 152 6.82 4.73 5.73
C PHE A 152 6.68 4.71 7.26
N ASN A 153 5.89 3.79 7.82
CA ASN A 153 5.60 3.80 9.24
C ASN A 153 6.81 3.35 10.08
N GLY A 154 7.16 4.15 11.11
CA GLY A 154 8.20 3.81 12.07
C GLY A 154 9.63 3.81 11.53
N ILE A 155 9.89 4.55 10.44
CA ILE A 155 11.22 4.68 9.82
C ILE A 155 11.72 6.12 9.82
N ASP A 156 13.03 6.28 9.85
CA ASP A 156 13.71 7.57 9.79
C ASP A 156 13.65 8.22 8.40
N LEU A 157 13.96 9.50 8.31
CA LEU A 157 13.86 10.28 7.07
C LEU A 157 14.75 9.74 5.95
N LEU A 158 15.97 9.28 6.26
CA LEU A 158 16.88 8.76 5.22
C LEU A 158 16.35 7.49 4.59
N ALA A 159 15.85 6.56 5.42
CA ALA A 159 15.22 5.34 4.93
C ALA A 159 13.95 5.62 4.12
N ARG A 160 13.19 6.70 4.43
CA ARG A 160 12.03 7.12 3.63
C ARG A 160 12.42 7.56 2.24
N ASP A 161 13.51 8.29 2.07
CA ASP A 161 13.97 8.75 0.76
C ASP A 161 14.34 7.58 -0.16
N ASP A 162 15.02 6.56 0.36
CA ASP A 162 15.35 5.35 -0.40
C ASP A 162 14.09 4.60 -0.83
N ILE A 163 13.13 4.44 0.08
CA ILE A 163 11.85 3.78 -0.19
C ILE A 163 11.04 4.58 -1.22
N ARG A 164 10.96 5.90 -1.07
CA ARG A 164 10.26 6.78 -2.02
C ARG A 164 10.83 6.65 -3.43
N ARG A 165 12.16 6.69 -3.56
CA ARG A 165 12.85 6.51 -4.84
C ARG A 165 12.49 5.16 -5.47
N CYS A 166 12.57 4.07 -4.71
CA CYS A 166 12.23 2.74 -5.18
C CYS A 166 10.77 2.63 -5.66
N ILE A 167 9.83 3.26 -4.94
CA ILE A 167 8.41 3.27 -5.32
C ILE A 167 8.20 4.02 -6.64
N VAL A 168 8.78 5.21 -6.78
CA VAL A 168 8.65 6.03 -8.00
C VAL A 168 9.30 5.36 -9.20
N GLU A 169 10.46 4.71 -9.03
CA GLU A 169 11.12 3.94 -10.10
C GLU A 169 10.30 2.73 -10.58
N GLN A 170 9.39 2.23 -9.73
CA GLN A 170 8.49 1.12 -10.09
C GLN A 170 7.25 1.59 -10.83
N ALA A 171 6.91 2.89 -10.76
CA ALA A 171 5.75 3.45 -11.46
C ALA A 171 5.92 3.32 -12.98
N GLY A 172 4.81 3.08 -13.67
CA GLY A 172 4.78 2.94 -15.12
C GLY A 172 3.35 2.97 -15.65
N PRO A 173 3.17 3.21 -16.96
CA PRO A 173 1.85 3.39 -17.55
C PRO A 173 0.95 2.15 -17.46
N ASP A 174 1.54 0.98 -17.26
CA ASP A 174 0.85 -0.32 -17.15
C ASP A 174 0.81 -0.87 -15.71
N LYS A 175 1.19 -0.06 -14.73
CA LYS A 175 1.25 -0.44 -13.31
C LYS A 175 0.35 0.46 -12.46
N LEU A 176 -0.27 -0.14 -11.47
CA LEU A 176 -1.06 0.56 -10.46
C LEU A 176 -0.33 0.44 -9.12
N LEU A 177 -0.02 1.57 -8.50
CA LEU A 177 0.55 1.62 -7.17
C LEU A 177 -0.48 2.19 -6.19
N LEU A 178 -0.75 1.48 -5.10
CA LEU A 178 -1.64 1.92 -4.03
C LEU A 178 -0.88 1.87 -2.71
N LEU A 179 -0.70 3.03 -2.09
CA LEU A 179 0.00 3.17 -0.82
C LEU A 179 -0.97 3.63 0.26
N SER A 180 -1.09 2.89 1.35
CA SER A 180 -1.81 3.41 2.51
C SER A 180 -0.88 4.21 3.41
N SER A 181 -1.36 5.32 3.97
CA SER A 181 -0.61 6.05 4.98
C SER A 181 -1.49 6.97 5.82
N HIS A 182 -1.00 7.31 7.02
CA HIS A 182 -1.43 8.45 7.82
C HIS A 182 -0.41 9.59 7.73
N LEU A 183 0.75 9.38 7.08
CA LEU A 183 1.80 10.38 6.85
C LEU A 183 1.55 11.10 5.52
N VAL A 184 0.73 12.14 5.55
CA VAL A 184 0.21 12.82 4.36
C VAL A 184 1.31 13.46 3.53
N GLU A 185 2.30 14.08 4.18
CA GLU A 185 3.40 14.79 3.52
C GLU A 185 4.24 13.86 2.64
N GLU A 186 4.46 12.60 3.09
CA GLU A 186 5.18 11.59 2.32
C GLU A 186 4.41 11.19 1.06
N MET A 187 3.09 11.11 1.16
CA MET A 187 2.21 10.75 0.04
C MET A 187 2.10 11.88 -0.97
N GLU A 188 2.02 13.14 -0.51
CA GLU A 188 1.89 14.31 -1.39
C GLU A 188 3.07 14.48 -2.36
N ALA A 189 4.24 13.93 -1.98
CA ALA A 189 5.44 14.00 -2.79
C ALA A 189 5.47 13.00 -3.96
N ILE A 190 4.63 11.94 -3.93
CA ILE A 190 4.73 10.84 -4.91
C ILE A 190 3.39 10.43 -5.53
N ALA A 191 2.26 10.74 -4.92
CA ALA A 191 0.96 10.31 -5.42
C ALA A 191 0.41 11.25 -6.50
N ASP A 192 -0.38 10.69 -7.39
CA ASP A 192 -1.19 11.42 -8.39
C ASP A 192 -2.60 11.67 -7.87
N THR A 193 -3.14 10.72 -7.11
CA THR A 193 -4.53 10.72 -6.62
C THR A 193 -4.60 10.41 -5.15
N ALA A 194 -5.35 11.21 -4.38
CA ALA A 194 -5.68 10.98 -3.00
C ALA A 194 -7.05 10.31 -2.85
N VAL A 195 -7.11 9.27 -2.00
CA VAL A 195 -8.33 8.55 -1.62
C VAL A 195 -8.50 8.67 -0.11
N PHE A 196 -9.56 9.32 0.35
CA PHE A 196 -9.80 9.59 1.76
C PHE A 196 -10.83 8.61 2.33
N LEU A 197 -10.42 7.78 3.29
CA LEU A 197 -11.31 6.87 4.04
C LEU A 197 -11.53 7.36 5.47
N LYS A 198 -12.81 7.43 5.89
CA LYS A 198 -13.20 7.76 7.26
C LYS A 198 -14.25 6.76 7.74
N GLU A 199 -14.00 6.15 8.90
CA GLU A 199 -14.96 5.23 9.54
C GLU A 199 -15.47 4.12 8.60
N GLY A 200 -14.57 3.57 7.79
CA GLY A 200 -14.87 2.53 6.82
C GLY A 200 -15.52 3.01 5.52
N LYS A 201 -15.77 4.29 5.33
CA LYS A 201 -16.43 4.86 4.15
C LYS A 201 -15.45 5.65 3.29
N LEU A 202 -15.69 5.63 1.97
CA LEU A 202 -15.03 6.55 1.04
C LEU A 202 -15.65 7.95 1.22
N VAL A 203 -14.81 8.92 1.61
CA VAL A 203 -15.21 10.32 1.70
C VAL A 203 -15.12 10.97 0.32
N GLU A 204 -13.95 10.85 -0.31
CA GLU A 204 -13.70 11.35 -1.66
C GLU A 204 -12.46 10.72 -2.27
N MET A 205 -12.36 10.79 -3.58
CA MET A 205 -11.17 10.50 -4.37
C MET A 205 -10.90 11.69 -5.30
N ARG A 206 -9.68 12.25 -5.25
CA ARG A 206 -9.32 13.47 -5.96
C ARG A 206 -7.94 13.37 -6.60
N ASP A 207 -7.86 13.77 -7.86
CA ASP A 207 -6.59 14.07 -8.50
C ASP A 207 -5.90 15.25 -7.79
N LEU A 208 -4.59 15.14 -7.52
CA LEU A 208 -3.86 16.14 -6.72
C LEU A 208 -3.57 17.40 -7.51
N GLU A 209 -3.36 17.29 -8.82
CA GLU A 209 -3.16 18.47 -9.68
C GLU A 209 -4.46 19.26 -9.81
N GLU A 210 -5.59 18.59 -10.07
CA GLU A 210 -6.90 19.23 -10.10
C GLU A 210 -7.24 19.90 -8.77
N MET A 211 -6.94 19.23 -7.63
CA MET A 211 -7.21 19.78 -6.30
C MET A 211 -6.39 21.06 -6.05
N ARG A 212 -5.12 21.10 -6.47
CA ARG A 212 -4.26 22.31 -6.38
C ARG A 212 -4.77 23.44 -7.27
N LEU A 213 -5.14 23.11 -8.53
CA LEU A 213 -5.56 24.12 -9.52
C LEU A 213 -6.97 24.65 -9.26
N GLN A 214 -7.92 23.80 -8.89
CA GLN A 214 -9.33 24.17 -8.75
C GLN A 214 -9.65 24.68 -7.34
N ASP A 215 -9.16 23.98 -6.30
CA ASP A 215 -9.52 24.26 -4.92
C ASP A 215 -8.46 25.12 -4.21
N GLY A 216 -7.25 25.23 -4.77
CA GLY A 216 -6.13 25.97 -4.18
C GLY A 216 -5.62 25.37 -2.87
N VAL A 217 -5.87 24.06 -2.63
CA VAL A 217 -5.51 23.39 -1.36
C VAL A 217 -4.54 22.26 -1.58
N SER A 218 -3.65 22.04 -0.61
CA SER A 218 -2.75 20.90 -0.57
C SER A 218 -3.49 19.64 -0.05
N MET A 219 -2.89 18.46 -0.30
CA MET A 219 -3.41 17.22 0.26
C MET A 219 -3.42 17.25 1.80
N ALA A 220 -2.39 17.85 2.42
CA ALA A 220 -2.31 18.02 3.86
C ALA A 220 -3.44 18.93 4.40
N GLU A 221 -3.77 20.02 3.71
CA GLU A 221 -4.91 20.87 4.09
C GLU A 221 -6.24 20.13 3.95
N ARG A 222 -6.41 19.38 2.86
CA ARG A 222 -7.64 18.59 2.65
C ARG A 222 -7.80 17.53 3.72
N TYR A 223 -6.72 16.82 4.06
CA TYR A 223 -6.71 15.87 5.17
C TYR A 223 -7.15 16.51 6.48
N ARG A 224 -6.60 17.68 6.85
CA ARG A 224 -7.01 18.40 8.08
C ARG A 224 -8.48 18.79 8.06
N ARG A 225 -9.04 19.19 6.91
CA ARG A 225 -10.48 19.52 6.79
C ARG A 225 -11.37 18.31 7.01
N ILE A 226 -10.97 17.13 6.54
CA ILE A 226 -11.75 15.89 6.67
C ILE A 226 -11.66 15.30 8.08
N TYR A 227 -10.46 15.35 8.71
CA TYR A 227 -10.20 14.64 9.97
C TYR A 227 -9.98 15.55 11.18
N GLY A 228 -9.63 16.82 11.00
CA GLY A 228 -9.21 17.74 12.08
C GLY A 228 -10.26 18.05 13.16
N HIS A 229 -11.52 17.72 12.95
CA HIS A 229 -12.55 17.85 13.99
C HIS A 229 -12.65 16.61 14.90
N THR A 230 -11.94 15.52 14.58
CA THR A 230 -12.01 14.26 15.35
C THR A 230 -11.00 14.27 16.51
N GLU A 231 -9.86 14.95 16.38
CA GLU A 231 -8.82 15.02 17.43
C GLU A 231 -9.19 15.93 18.62
N ALA A 232 -10.15 16.84 18.44
CA ALA A 232 -10.58 17.74 19.51
C ALA A 232 -11.57 17.10 20.51
N MET A 233 -12.01 15.85 20.29
CA MET A 233 -12.96 15.13 21.16
C MET A 233 -12.31 14.01 21.98
N GLU A 234 -11.03 13.71 21.78
CA GLU A 234 -10.29 12.66 22.53
C GLU A 234 -9.20 13.21 23.48
N ALA A 235 -9.18 14.54 23.72
CA ALA A 235 -8.24 15.19 24.63
C ALA A 235 -8.88 15.54 26.00
#